data_e26ab0e6016245813d41fec8e6ff8846
#
_entry.id   e26ab0e6016245813d41fec8e6ff8846
#
_cell.length_a   1.000
_cell.length_b   1.000
_cell.length_c   1.000
_cell.angle_alpha   90.00
_cell.angle_beta   90.00
_cell.angle_gamma   90.00
#
_symmetry.space_group_name_H-M   'P 1'
#
loop_
_entity.id
_entity.type
_entity.pdbx_description
1 polymer ?
#
loop_
_entity_poly.entity_id
_entity_poly.type
_entity_poly.pdbx_seq_one_letter_code
_entity_poly.pdbx_strand_id
1 'polypeptide(L)'
;MHKLSYSFILITLFISTTPIHAQYKDCNTALELCDNSPFYIVPEGGVELEDPDIPFTCVFQEYNPVWVKWTVIEDGIISFVLSPDSLLQDLDFVVFQAGGDYDCTTKTQIRCMASGANVGQPPNEWVNCSGSTGLAIGNTDVEEPAGCASGSNNYLAPIQALAGDQYIMLINEFSESGIGYTLQFTGTAVLDCSTGTAYPERALPQVSFLVYPTVSTGTIFIRIVGVGLPDKHLNVFNTEGQIVYSNEELSGTAFQVNLELLPSGTYFAVLTTGNSTQTQKFLIAK
;
A
#
# COMPACT_ATOMS: atom_id res chain seq x y z
N MET A 1 -9.37 65.38 -33.31
CA MET A 1 -9.93 64.00 -33.27
C MET A 1 -8.81 63.04 -32.83
N HIS A 2 -8.70 62.77 -31.52
CA HIS A 2 -7.72 61.81 -30.99
C HIS A 2 -8.39 60.43 -30.87
N LYS A 3 -7.91 59.43 -31.61
CA LYS A 3 -8.31 58.04 -31.47
C LYS A 3 -7.49 57.44 -30.32
N LEU A 4 -8.17 57.11 -29.20
CA LEU A 4 -7.63 56.25 -28.14
C LEU A 4 -7.68 54.79 -28.64
N SER A 5 -6.53 54.17 -28.72
CA SER A 5 -6.36 52.72 -29.00
C SER A 5 -6.29 51.99 -27.66
N TYR A 6 -7.31 51.18 -27.33
CA TYR A 6 -7.27 50.31 -26.17
C TYR A 6 -6.60 48.99 -26.55
N SER A 7 -5.42 48.73 -25.97
CA SER A 7 -4.74 47.45 -26.09
C SER A 7 -5.25 46.53 -24.99
N PHE A 8 -6.01 45.49 -25.35
CA PHE A 8 -6.44 44.47 -24.42
C PHE A 8 -5.26 43.52 -24.23
N ILE A 9 -4.71 43.47 -23.00
CA ILE A 9 -3.73 42.46 -22.59
C ILE A 9 -4.51 41.25 -22.08
N LEU A 10 -4.49 40.19 -22.86
CA LEU A 10 -5.07 38.88 -22.47
C LEU A 10 -4.09 38.20 -21.51
N ILE A 11 -4.39 38.25 -20.22
CA ILE A 11 -3.63 37.48 -19.21
C ILE A 11 -4.14 36.05 -19.24
N THR A 12 -3.41 35.15 -19.86
CA THR A 12 -3.64 33.70 -19.80
C THR A 12 -3.17 33.19 -18.43
N LEU A 13 -4.11 32.91 -17.55
CA LEU A 13 -3.84 32.23 -16.27
C LEU A 13 -3.54 30.75 -16.55
N PHE A 14 -2.27 30.37 -16.49
CA PHE A 14 -1.88 28.98 -16.48
C PHE A 14 -2.22 28.37 -15.12
N ILE A 15 -3.33 27.67 -15.02
CA ILE A 15 -3.64 26.82 -13.87
C ILE A 15 -2.80 25.55 -14.05
N SER A 16 -1.63 25.52 -13.41
CA SER A 16 -0.87 24.28 -13.23
C SER A 16 -1.61 23.40 -12.23
N THR A 17 -2.33 22.39 -12.73
CA THR A 17 -2.85 21.31 -11.89
C THR A 17 -1.68 20.40 -11.53
N THR A 18 -1.03 20.67 -10.40
CA THR A 18 -0.16 19.69 -9.78
C THR A 18 -1.07 18.55 -9.27
N PRO A 19 -0.78 17.27 -9.60
CA PRO A 19 -1.49 16.17 -8.96
C PRO A 19 -1.23 16.26 -7.44
N ILE A 20 -2.29 16.41 -6.67
CA ILE A 20 -2.23 16.26 -5.22
C ILE A 20 -2.10 14.76 -4.97
N HIS A 21 -0.88 14.28 -4.80
CA HIS A 21 -0.63 12.98 -4.23
C HIS A 21 -0.95 13.12 -2.74
N ALA A 22 -2.02 12.47 -2.29
CA ALA A 22 -2.30 12.34 -0.87
C ALA A 22 -1.23 11.39 -0.30
N GLN A 23 -0.22 11.97 0.32
CA GLN A 23 0.82 11.22 1.02
C GLN A 23 0.25 10.90 2.41
N TYR A 24 0.00 9.63 2.68
CA TYR A 24 -0.41 9.12 4.00
C TYR A 24 0.80 8.92 4.91
N LYS A 25 1.75 9.87 4.88
CA LYS A 25 3.04 9.77 5.58
C LYS A 25 2.97 10.24 7.02
N ASP A 26 1.96 11.01 7.38
CA ASP A 26 1.78 11.58 8.71
C ASP A 26 0.47 11.11 9.33
N CYS A 27 0.43 11.05 10.65
CA CYS A 27 -0.77 10.71 11.40
C CYS A 27 -1.99 11.56 11.00
N ASN A 28 -1.80 12.89 10.82
CA ASN A 28 -2.88 13.81 10.45
C ASN A 28 -3.43 13.58 9.02
N THR A 29 -2.66 12.90 8.17
CA THR A 29 -3.04 12.57 6.79
C THR A 29 -3.39 11.10 6.62
N ALA A 30 -3.52 10.35 7.71
CA ALA A 30 -3.78 8.91 7.72
C ALA A 30 -4.96 8.51 6.82
N LEU A 31 -4.76 7.47 6.02
CA LEU A 31 -5.80 6.89 5.15
C LEU A 31 -6.89 6.26 6.01
N GLU A 32 -8.14 6.66 5.80
CA GLU A 32 -9.28 6.07 6.50
C GLU A 32 -9.72 4.77 5.82
N LEU A 33 -9.80 3.68 6.61
CA LEU A 33 -10.23 2.37 6.20
C LEU A 33 -11.68 2.16 6.61
N CYS A 34 -12.56 1.92 5.63
CA CYS A 34 -14.01 1.93 5.81
C CYS A 34 -14.63 0.53 5.85
N ASP A 35 -13.87 -0.51 5.59
CA ASP A 35 -14.33 -1.88 5.60
C ASP A 35 -13.17 -2.86 5.86
N ASN A 36 -13.47 -4.14 5.98
CA ASN A 36 -12.50 -5.20 6.23
C ASN A 36 -11.87 -5.78 4.94
N SER A 37 -12.09 -5.15 3.79
CA SER A 37 -11.51 -5.58 2.51
C SER A 37 -9.99 -5.49 2.54
N PRO A 38 -9.29 -6.36 1.82
CA PRO A 38 -7.83 -6.26 1.72
C PRO A 38 -7.40 -4.96 1.02
N PHE A 39 -6.43 -4.26 1.61
CA PHE A 39 -5.80 -3.07 1.06
C PHE A 39 -4.40 -3.39 0.57
N TYR A 40 -4.13 -3.11 -0.68
CA TYR A 40 -2.77 -3.14 -1.20
C TYR A 40 -2.14 -1.76 -1.13
N ILE A 41 -0.98 -1.69 -0.52
CA ILE A 41 -0.24 -0.47 -0.24
C ILE A 41 1.10 -0.53 -0.96
N VAL A 42 1.43 0.52 -1.69
CA VAL A 42 2.78 0.77 -2.21
C VAL A 42 3.30 2.03 -1.54
N PRO A 43 4.30 1.93 -0.66
CA PRO A 43 4.82 3.10 0.03
C PRO A 43 5.52 4.04 -0.97
N GLU A 44 5.28 5.32 -0.85
CA GLU A 44 5.93 6.35 -1.68
C GLU A 44 7.23 6.80 -1.02
N GLY A 45 8.25 6.00 -1.02
CA GLY A 45 9.61 6.23 -0.54
C GLY A 45 9.93 7.49 0.29
N GLY A 46 10.80 7.35 1.24
CA GLY A 46 11.32 8.44 2.06
C GLY A 46 11.64 7.99 3.48
N VAL A 47 12.59 8.67 4.07
CA VAL A 47 12.96 8.51 5.49
C VAL A 47 12.56 9.80 6.18
N GLU A 48 11.74 9.70 7.21
CA GLU A 48 11.45 10.82 8.10
C GLU A 48 12.26 10.64 9.38
N LEU A 49 13.17 11.58 9.63
CA LEU A 49 14.19 11.44 10.68
C LEU A 49 13.68 11.84 12.07
N GLU A 50 12.63 12.61 12.16
CA GLU A 50 12.07 13.11 13.41
C GLU A 50 10.56 13.30 13.26
N ASP A 51 9.79 12.28 13.58
CA ASP A 51 8.35 12.43 13.70
C ASP A 51 7.96 12.61 15.18
N PRO A 52 7.39 13.79 15.57
CA PRO A 52 6.84 13.97 16.89
C PRO A 52 5.65 13.04 17.16
N ASP A 53 5.10 12.41 16.12
CA ASP A 53 3.93 11.55 16.19
C ASP A 53 4.24 10.15 16.76
N ILE A 54 5.51 9.73 16.85
CA ILE A 54 5.91 8.42 17.39
C ILE A 54 6.90 8.51 18.59
N PRO A 55 6.73 9.42 19.54
CA PRO A 55 7.65 9.49 20.67
C PRO A 55 7.58 8.21 21.50
N PHE A 56 8.73 7.58 21.76
CA PHE A 56 8.87 6.43 22.68
C PHE A 56 8.15 5.14 22.27
N THR A 57 8.03 4.88 20.96
CA THR A 57 7.54 3.58 20.45
C THR A 57 8.69 2.60 20.24
N CYS A 58 8.41 1.33 19.87
CA CYS A 58 9.42 0.37 19.47
C CYS A 58 10.03 0.69 18.09
N VAL A 59 9.32 1.45 17.26
CA VAL A 59 9.79 2.01 16.00
C VAL A 59 10.46 3.35 16.29
N PHE A 60 11.76 3.44 16.06
CA PHE A 60 12.55 4.64 16.41
C PHE A 60 12.67 5.64 15.27
N GLN A 61 12.38 5.21 14.06
CA GLN A 61 12.53 6.00 12.85
C GLN A 61 11.57 5.49 11.79
N GLU A 62 10.98 6.41 11.06
CA GLU A 62 10.07 6.09 9.97
C GLU A 62 10.82 5.87 8.67
N TYR A 63 10.61 4.70 8.07
CA TYR A 63 11.08 4.32 6.74
C TYR A 63 9.89 4.00 5.86
N ASN A 64 9.73 4.72 4.75
CA ASN A 64 8.58 4.55 3.86
C ASN A 64 7.24 4.45 4.62
N PRO A 65 6.94 5.40 5.54
CA PRO A 65 5.80 5.30 6.43
C PRO A 65 4.47 5.38 5.68
N VAL A 66 3.49 4.62 6.17
CA VAL A 66 2.09 4.74 5.76
C VAL A 66 1.21 4.74 7.00
N TRP A 67 0.49 5.82 7.19
CA TRP A 67 -0.47 5.95 8.28
C TRP A 67 -1.88 5.60 7.81
N VAL A 68 -2.56 4.75 8.57
CA VAL A 68 -3.95 4.36 8.34
C VAL A 68 -4.77 4.56 9.63
N LYS A 69 -6.09 4.74 9.49
CA LYS A 69 -7.00 4.91 10.62
C LYS A 69 -8.33 4.23 10.35
N TRP A 70 -9.05 3.84 11.40
CA TRP A 70 -10.37 3.23 11.27
C TRP A 70 -11.22 3.42 12.52
N THR A 71 -12.55 3.36 12.35
CA THR A 71 -13.54 3.30 13.44
C THR A 71 -14.20 1.93 13.45
N VAL A 72 -14.38 1.37 14.64
CA VAL A 72 -15.14 0.13 14.87
C VAL A 72 -16.61 0.49 15.08
N ILE A 73 -17.52 -0.17 14.37
CA ILE A 73 -18.96 0.06 14.52
C ILE A 73 -19.69 -1.09 15.23
N GLU A 74 -19.09 -2.26 15.29
CA GLU A 74 -19.61 -3.42 16.03
C GLU A 74 -18.50 -4.02 16.89
N ASP A 75 -18.81 -4.34 18.15
CA ASP A 75 -17.89 -4.99 19.08
C ASP A 75 -17.28 -6.24 18.46
N GLY A 76 -15.99 -6.42 18.65
CA GLY A 76 -15.32 -7.59 18.11
C GLY A 76 -13.82 -7.62 18.35
N ILE A 77 -13.19 -8.53 17.68
CA ILE A 77 -11.74 -8.71 17.71
C ILE A 77 -11.15 -8.01 16.48
N ILE A 78 -10.22 -7.10 16.70
CA ILE A 78 -9.33 -6.62 15.65
C ILE A 78 -8.14 -7.56 15.58
N SER A 79 -8.00 -8.23 14.46
CA SER A 79 -6.78 -8.88 14.02
C SER A 79 -6.56 -8.56 12.55
N PHE A 80 -5.31 -8.56 12.12
CA PHE A 80 -4.95 -8.29 10.73
C PHE A 80 -3.64 -8.96 10.38
N VAL A 81 -3.40 -9.10 9.09
CA VAL A 81 -2.13 -9.56 8.53
C VAL A 81 -1.62 -8.51 7.55
N LEU A 82 -0.38 -8.11 7.73
CA LEU A 82 0.44 -7.40 6.75
C LEU A 82 1.24 -8.45 5.98
N SER A 83 0.97 -8.58 4.70
CA SER A 83 1.63 -9.56 3.83
C SER A 83 2.53 -8.84 2.83
N PRO A 84 3.86 -8.90 3.02
CA PRO A 84 4.80 -8.28 2.11
C PRO A 84 4.88 -9.02 0.79
N ASP A 85 5.23 -8.31 -0.28
CA ASP A 85 5.45 -8.88 -1.60
C ASP A 85 6.78 -9.64 -1.74
N SER A 86 7.68 -9.45 -0.79
CA SER A 86 8.95 -10.16 -0.69
C SER A 86 9.17 -10.67 0.73
N LEU A 87 9.65 -11.91 0.88
CA LEU A 87 9.98 -12.50 2.18
C LEU A 87 11.14 -11.79 2.91
N LEU A 88 11.90 -10.97 2.19
CA LEU A 88 12.99 -10.17 2.77
C LEU A 88 12.55 -8.73 3.10
N GLN A 89 11.29 -8.40 2.85
CA GLN A 89 10.73 -7.13 3.24
C GLN A 89 10.37 -7.18 4.72
N ASP A 90 10.88 -6.22 5.45
CA ASP A 90 10.67 -6.06 6.89
C ASP A 90 9.63 -4.97 7.14
N LEU A 91 8.51 -5.36 7.72
CA LEU A 91 7.38 -4.50 8.00
C LEU A 91 7.18 -4.39 9.51
N ASP A 92 7.43 -3.19 10.03
CA ASP A 92 7.09 -2.83 11.41
C ASP A 92 5.71 -2.17 11.46
N PHE A 93 5.09 -2.13 12.63
CA PHE A 93 3.88 -1.34 12.81
C PHE A 93 3.66 -0.91 14.26
N VAL A 94 2.97 0.20 14.44
CA VAL A 94 2.52 0.68 15.74
C VAL A 94 1.01 0.93 15.66
N VAL A 95 0.22 0.31 16.54
CA VAL A 95 -1.21 0.59 16.67
C VAL A 95 -1.44 1.47 17.89
N PHE A 96 -2.11 2.58 17.67
CA PHE A 96 -2.56 3.49 18.71
C PHE A 96 -4.08 3.42 18.85
N GLN A 97 -4.57 3.45 20.08
CA GLN A 97 -5.93 3.85 20.35
C GLN A 97 -5.99 5.36 20.25
N ALA A 98 -6.82 5.87 19.36
CA ALA A 98 -6.97 7.30 19.15
C ALA A 98 -7.86 7.94 20.22
N GLY A 99 -7.63 9.22 20.48
CA GLY A 99 -8.63 10.09 21.09
C GLY A 99 -9.77 10.39 20.11
N GLY A 100 -10.80 11.09 20.56
CA GLY A 100 -11.92 11.47 19.69
C GLY A 100 -11.44 12.21 18.43
N ASP A 101 -12.10 11.96 17.32
CA ASP A 101 -11.78 12.51 15.99
C ASP A 101 -10.35 12.23 15.50
N TYR A 102 -9.80 11.07 15.88
CA TYR A 102 -8.45 10.64 15.50
C TYR A 102 -7.36 11.65 15.86
N ASP A 103 -7.46 12.24 17.07
CA ASP A 103 -6.46 13.21 17.54
C ASP A 103 -5.08 12.57 17.68
N CYS A 104 -4.18 12.94 16.82
CA CYS A 104 -2.81 12.46 16.80
C CYS A 104 -2.00 12.83 18.05
N THR A 105 -2.42 13.88 18.78
CA THR A 105 -1.70 14.37 19.96
C THR A 105 -2.03 13.61 21.25
N THR A 106 -3.18 12.93 21.29
CA THR A 106 -3.68 12.19 22.47
C THR A 106 -3.74 10.68 22.27
N LYS A 107 -3.21 10.18 21.15
CA LYS A 107 -3.16 8.74 20.85
C LYS A 107 -2.30 7.97 21.87
N THR A 108 -2.73 6.76 22.20
CA THR A 108 -2.00 5.88 23.13
C THR A 108 -1.56 4.61 22.43
N GLN A 109 -0.26 4.30 22.46
CA GLN A 109 0.26 3.04 21.91
C GLN A 109 -0.36 1.85 22.65
N ILE A 110 -0.87 0.88 21.90
CA ILE A 110 -1.43 -0.36 22.43
C ILE A 110 -0.80 -1.62 21.83
N ARG A 111 -0.15 -1.50 20.67
CA ARG A 111 0.66 -2.56 20.03
C ARG A 111 1.86 -1.93 19.36
N CYS A 112 3.01 -2.62 19.43
CA CYS A 112 4.22 -2.17 18.75
C CYS A 112 5.03 -3.36 18.26
N MET A 113 5.18 -3.47 16.95
CA MET A 113 5.92 -4.53 16.27
C MET A 113 7.13 -3.92 15.57
N ALA A 114 8.32 -4.36 15.98
CA ALA A 114 9.58 -4.01 15.31
C ALA A 114 10.49 -5.23 15.17
N SER A 115 9.94 -6.45 15.33
CA SER A 115 10.74 -7.65 15.10
C SER A 115 10.88 -7.88 13.59
N GLY A 116 12.10 -8.24 13.17
CA GLY A 116 12.39 -8.41 11.76
C GLY A 116 13.87 -8.52 11.49
N ALA A 117 14.33 -7.80 10.49
CA ALA A 117 15.72 -7.80 10.06
C ALA A 117 16.68 -7.42 11.21
N ASN A 118 17.60 -8.28 11.47
CA ASN A 118 18.65 -8.02 12.44
C ASN A 118 19.85 -7.41 11.71
N VAL A 119 19.95 -6.08 11.76
CA VAL A 119 20.98 -5.31 11.03
C VAL A 119 22.37 -5.87 11.27
N GLY A 120 23.07 -6.21 10.18
CA GLY A 120 24.42 -6.79 10.22
C GLY A 120 24.45 -8.31 10.35
N GLN A 121 23.30 -8.98 10.45
CA GLN A 121 23.21 -10.44 10.46
C GLN A 121 22.64 -10.97 9.13
N PRO A 122 23.03 -12.18 8.72
CA PRO A 122 22.51 -12.78 7.52
C PRO A 122 21.02 -13.20 7.69
N PRO A 123 20.23 -13.26 6.60
CA PRO A 123 18.79 -13.55 6.66
C PRO A 123 18.40 -14.85 7.38
N ASN A 124 19.27 -15.86 7.38
CA ASN A 124 19.00 -17.13 8.08
C ASN A 124 18.95 -16.98 9.62
N GLU A 125 19.42 -15.87 10.17
CA GLU A 125 19.37 -15.60 11.62
C GLU A 125 18.08 -14.89 12.05
N TRP A 126 17.36 -14.28 11.12
CA TRP A 126 16.12 -13.57 11.41
C TRP A 126 14.92 -14.02 10.57
N VAL A 127 15.02 -15.12 9.83
CA VAL A 127 13.96 -15.65 8.96
C VAL A 127 12.65 -15.94 9.69
N ASN A 128 12.68 -16.25 10.99
CA ASN A 128 11.47 -16.50 11.78
C ASN A 128 10.70 -15.20 12.14
N CYS A 129 11.35 -14.06 11.97
CA CYS A 129 10.78 -12.74 12.22
C CYS A 129 10.61 -11.95 10.94
N SER A 130 10.58 -12.59 9.77
CA SER A 130 10.40 -11.97 8.46
C SER A 130 9.16 -12.48 7.76
N GLY A 131 8.75 -11.79 6.73
CA GLY A 131 7.56 -12.12 5.98
C GLY A 131 6.30 -11.47 6.55
N SER A 132 5.20 -12.23 6.65
CA SER A 132 3.96 -11.67 7.16
C SER A 132 4.02 -11.37 8.64
N THR A 133 3.45 -10.22 9.03
CA THR A 133 3.34 -9.75 10.40
C THR A 133 1.92 -9.28 10.70
N GLY A 134 1.58 -8.97 11.95
CA GLY A 134 0.26 -8.46 12.30
C GLY A 134 -0.22 -8.82 13.70
N LEU A 135 -1.55 -8.80 13.86
CA LEU A 135 -2.23 -9.22 15.07
C LEU A 135 -2.93 -10.56 14.84
N ALA A 136 -2.59 -11.59 15.61
CA ALA A 136 -3.16 -12.93 15.42
C ALA A 136 -3.72 -13.54 16.71
N ILE A 137 -4.84 -14.24 16.58
CA ILE A 137 -5.46 -14.97 17.69
C ILE A 137 -4.50 -16.04 18.21
N GLY A 138 -4.32 -16.08 19.52
CA GLY A 138 -3.41 -17.02 20.19
C GLY A 138 -2.10 -16.38 20.65
N ASN A 139 -1.73 -15.22 20.14
CA ASN A 139 -0.60 -14.44 20.68
C ASN A 139 -1.05 -13.62 21.89
N THR A 140 -0.11 -13.38 22.80
CA THR A 140 -0.36 -12.70 24.09
C THR A 140 0.51 -11.48 24.31
N ASP A 141 1.59 -11.36 23.58
CA ASP A 141 2.52 -10.24 23.61
C ASP A 141 1.91 -9.01 22.92
N VAL A 142 2.22 -7.87 23.47
CA VAL A 142 1.71 -6.58 22.96
C VAL A 142 2.79 -5.77 22.27
N GLU A 143 4.04 -6.25 22.38
CA GLU A 143 5.22 -5.61 21.80
C GLU A 143 6.27 -6.67 21.45
N GLU A 144 6.90 -6.54 20.29
CA GLU A 144 8.14 -7.22 19.91
C GLU A 144 9.20 -6.16 19.53
N PRO A 145 10.37 -6.20 20.18
CA PRO A 145 11.43 -5.22 19.94
C PRO A 145 12.17 -5.49 18.63
N ALA A 146 12.93 -4.50 18.17
CA ALA A 146 13.76 -4.58 16.98
C ALA A 146 14.71 -5.79 16.98
N GLY A 147 14.90 -6.38 15.80
CA GLY A 147 15.66 -7.60 15.58
C GLY A 147 14.83 -8.86 15.79
N CYS A 148 15.50 -10.03 15.87
CA CYS A 148 14.82 -11.32 16.00
C CYS A 148 15.24 -12.00 17.31
N ALA A 149 14.62 -11.59 18.41
CA ALA A 149 14.87 -12.16 19.72
C ALA A 149 14.27 -13.57 19.86
N SER A 150 14.79 -14.34 20.83
CA SER A 150 14.21 -15.65 21.14
C SER A 150 12.77 -15.49 21.65
N GLY A 151 11.83 -16.09 20.95
CA GLY A 151 10.40 -16.01 21.25
C GLY A 151 9.63 -15.05 20.35
N SER A 152 10.28 -14.17 19.60
CA SER A 152 9.63 -13.39 18.56
C SER A 152 9.07 -14.29 17.45
N ASN A 153 7.85 -14.03 17.04
CA ASN A 153 7.16 -14.82 16.03
C ASN A 153 6.49 -13.96 14.95
N ASN A 154 6.80 -12.66 14.98
CA ASN A 154 6.27 -11.66 14.05
C ASN A 154 4.76 -11.40 14.16
N TYR A 155 4.12 -11.78 15.27
CA TYR A 155 2.70 -11.53 15.53
C TYR A 155 2.44 -11.12 16.96
N LEU A 156 1.56 -10.13 17.15
CA LEU A 156 1.12 -9.65 18.46
C LEU A 156 -0.31 -10.12 18.80
N ALA A 157 -0.68 -9.94 20.06
CA ALA A 157 -2.02 -10.21 20.55
C ALA A 157 -3.07 -9.37 19.81
N PRO A 158 -4.23 -9.92 19.48
CA PRO A 158 -5.34 -9.18 18.90
C PRO A 158 -5.89 -8.13 19.89
N ILE A 159 -6.72 -7.21 19.41
CA ILE A 159 -7.34 -6.16 20.23
C ILE A 159 -8.82 -6.50 20.39
N GLN A 160 -9.33 -6.47 21.63
CA GLN A 160 -10.77 -6.46 21.90
C GLN A 160 -11.27 -5.04 21.73
N ALA A 161 -12.10 -4.81 20.73
CA ALA A 161 -12.59 -3.48 20.38
C ALA A 161 -14.11 -3.39 20.64
N LEU A 162 -14.53 -2.21 21.04
CA LEU A 162 -15.93 -1.86 21.24
C LEU A 162 -16.41 -0.93 20.12
N ALA A 163 -17.70 -0.95 19.85
CA ALA A 163 -18.30 0.00 18.91
C ALA A 163 -18.02 1.46 19.35
N GLY A 164 -17.53 2.27 18.43
CA GLY A 164 -17.09 3.64 18.66
C GLY A 164 -15.59 3.78 18.93
N ASP A 165 -14.85 2.70 19.14
CA ASP A 165 -13.39 2.78 19.27
C ASP A 165 -12.75 3.23 17.96
N GLN A 166 -11.78 4.13 18.09
CA GLN A 166 -11.01 4.67 16.98
C GLN A 166 -9.53 4.28 17.12
N TYR A 167 -8.94 3.91 16.02
CA TYR A 167 -7.55 3.48 15.96
C TYR A 167 -6.79 4.18 14.85
N ILE A 168 -5.51 4.40 15.10
CA ILE A 168 -4.55 4.89 14.11
C ILE A 168 -3.38 3.91 14.09
N MET A 169 -2.85 3.60 12.92
CA MET A 169 -1.71 2.72 12.78
C MET A 169 -0.67 3.31 11.85
N LEU A 170 0.58 3.34 12.32
CA LEU A 170 1.74 3.49 11.47
C LEU A 170 2.14 2.11 10.95
N ILE A 171 2.38 2.01 9.66
CA ILE A 171 3.08 0.89 9.02
C ILE A 171 4.41 1.44 8.51
N ASN A 172 5.50 0.81 8.92
CA ASN A 172 6.88 1.23 8.65
C ASN A 172 7.56 0.14 7.81
N GLU A 173 8.01 0.45 6.61
CA GLU A 173 8.74 -0.49 5.77
C GLU A 173 10.24 -0.32 5.98
N PHE A 174 10.77 -0.97 7.01
CA PHE A 174 12.14 -0.83 7.47
C PHE A 174 13.19 -1.21 6.40
N SER A 175 12.87 -2.13 5.50
CA SER A 175 13.78 -2.58 4.43
C SER A 175 13.96 -1.57 3.30
N GLU A 176 13.20 -0.47 3.27
CA GLU A 176 13.25 0.59 2.24
C GLU A 176 13.17 0.05 0.79
N SER A 177 12.49 -1.09 0.62
CA SER A 177 12.44 -1.75 -0.70
C SER A 177 11.55 -1.01 -1.70
N GLY A 178 10.59 -0.20 -1.21
CA GLY A 178 9.56 0.43 -2.02
C GLY A 178 8.63 -0.58 -2.72
N ILE A 179 8.69 -1.85 -2.29
CA ILE A 179 7.82 -2.92 -2.78
C ILE A 179 6.51 -2.87 -1.99
N GLY A 180 5.38 -3.21 -2.62
CA GLY A 180 4.09 -3.18 -1.98
C GLY A 180 3.88 -4.31 -0.96
N TYR A 181 2.82 -4.14 -0.17
CA TYR A 181 2.32 -5.13 0.78
C TYR A 181 0.80 -5.03 0.89
N THR A 182 0.17 -6.09 1.39
CA THR A 182 -1.28 -6.13 1.61
C THR A 182 -1.59 -6.09 3.10
N LEU A 183 -2.46 -5.18 3.52
CA LEU A 183 -3.11 -5.18 4.83
C LEU A 183 -4.48 -5.86 4.70
N GLN A 184 -4.74 -6.88 5.50
CA GLN A 184 -6.03 -7.57 5.55
C GLN A 184 -6.51 -7.76 6.98
N PHE A 185 -7.68 -7.25 7.32
CA PHE A 185 -8.35 -7.53 8.59
C PHE A 185 -8.91 -8.96 8.58
N THR A 186 -8.65 -9.69 9.65
CA THR A 186 -9.05 -11.10 9.82
C THR A 186 -9.89 -11.35 11.07
N GLY A 187 -10.14 -10.30 11.86
CA GLY A 187 -10.93 -10.35 13.08
C GLY A 187 -12.44 -10.28 12.84
N THR A 188 -13.18 -10.11 13.91
CA THR A 188 -14.65 -10.06 13.92
C THR A 188 -15.21 -8.65 14.09
N ALA A 189 -14.37 -7.65 14.43
CA ALA A 189 -14.78 -6.25 14.48
C ALA A 189 -15.16 -5.76 13.08
N VAL A 190 -16.21 -4.94 12.99
CA VAL A 190 -16.68 -4.35 11.74
C VAL A 190 -16.24 -2.91 11.70
N LEU A 191 -15.64 -2.51 10.56
CA LEU A 191 -15.17 -1.16 10.30
C LEU A 191 -16.17 -0.41 9.42
N ASP A 192 -16.33 0.90 9.63
CA ASP A 192 -17.12 1.77 8.77
C ASP A 192 -16.65 3.24 8.89
N CYS A 193 -16.87 4.00 7.83
CA CYS A 193 -16.61 5.43 7.74
C CYS A 193 -17.88 6.28 7.87
N SER A 194 -19.03 5.71 8.22
CA SER A 194 -20.32 6.41 8.21
C SER A 194 -20.45 7.56 9.22
N THR A 195 -19.48 7.70 10.13
CA THR A 195 -19.41 8.79 11.13
C THR A 195 -18.47 9.93 10.72
N GLY A 196 -17.70 9.77 9.67
CA GLY A 196 -16.80 10.78 9.11
C GLY A 196 -17.42 11.49 7.90
N THR A 197 -17.09 12.76 7.69
CA THR A 197 -17.43 13.48 6.47
C THR A 197 -16.87 12.71 5.29
N ALA A 198 -17.77 12.21 4.43
CA ALA A 198 -17.40 11.47 3.24
C ALA A 198 -16.35 12.24 2.44
N TYR A 199 -15.10 11.80 2.52
CA TYR A 199 -14.15 12.12 1.47
C TYR A 199 -14.68 11.45 0.20
N PRO A 200 -14.64 12.14 -0.97
CA PRO A 200 -15.03 11.50 -2.20
C PRO A 200 -14.18 10.24 -2.33
N GLU A 201 -14.86 9.11 -2.37
CA GLU A 201 -14.29 7.80 -2.61
C GLU A 201 -13.35 7.88 -3.83
N ARG A 202 -12.10 8.16 -3.56
CA ARG A 202 -11.06 7.87 -4.51
C ARG A 202 -10.80 6.38 -4.33
N ALA A 203 -11.55 5.61 -5.11
CA ALA A 203 -11.30 4.19 -5.22
C ALA A 203 -9.78 4.02 -5.39
N LEU A 204 -9.12 3.51 -4.33
CA LEU A 204 -7.79 2.93 -4.50
C LEU A 204 -7.90 1.99 -5.69
N PRO A 205 -6.94 1.94 -6.59
CA PRO A 205 -7.06 1.04 -7.71
C PRO A 205 -7.24 -0.37 -7.13
N GLN A 206 -8.48 -0.87 -7.19
CA GLN A 206 -8.85 -2.19 -6.66
C GLN A 206 -8.04 -3.31 -7.32
N VAL A 207 -7.30 -2.93 -8.33
CA VAL A 207 -6.40 -3.78 -9.09
C VAL A 207 -5.19 -2.96 -9.45
N SER A 208 -4.01 -3.42 -9.13
CA SER A 208 -2.78 -2.96 -9.77
C SER A 208 -2.10 -4.13 -10.47
N PHE A 209 -1.34 -3.86 -11.52
CA PHE A 209 -0.49 -4.87 -12.09
C PHE A 209 0.86 -4.29 -12.47
N LEU A 210 1.87 -5.13 -12.36
CA LEU A 210 3.25 -4.79 -12.67
C LEU A 210 3.71 -5.60 -13.88
N VAL A 211 4.46 -4.95 -14.75
CA VAL A 211 5.15 -5.57 -15.87
C VAL A 211 6.65 -5.45 -15.64
N TYR A 212 7.36 -6.56 -15.59
CA TYR A 212 8.80 -6.56 -15.39
C TYR A 212 9.49 -7.65 -16.21
N PRO A 213 10.72 -7.40 -16.67
CA PRO A 213 11.39 -6.12 -16.67
C PRO A 213 10.69 -5.14 -17.63
N THR A 214 10.79 -3.83 -17.36
CA THR A 214 10.25 -2.78 -18.23
C THR A 214 11.02 -2.60 -19.53
N VAL A 215 12.22 -3.18 -19.62
CA VAL A 215 13.01 -3.36 -20.84
C VAL A 215 13.37 -4.84 -20.95
N SER A 216 12.95 -5.51 -22.02
CA SER A 216 13.04 -6.94 -22.21
C SER A 216 13.53 -7.29 -23.63
N THR A 217 14.07 -8.47 -23.82
CA THR A 217 14.35 -9.03 -25.16
C THR A 217 13.13 -9.75 -25.79
N GLY A 218 11.99 -9.77 -25.07
CA GLY A 218 10.75 -10.38 -25.53
C GLY A 218 10.02 -11.22 -24.49
N THR A 219 10.62 -11.51 -23.34
CA THR A 219 9.95 -12.18 -22.23
C THR A 219 9.68 -11.16 -21.14
N ILE A 220 8.42 -11.05 -20.72
CA ILE A 220 7.99 -10.22 -19.60
C ILE A 220 7.25 -11.08 -18.57
N PHE A 221 7.27 -10.63 -17.34
CA PHE A 221 6.46 -11.18 -16.26
C PHE A 221 5.41 -10.16 -15.89
N ILE A 222 4.21 -10.64 -15.60
CA ILE A 222 3.11 -9.85 -15.13
C ILE A 222 2.73 -10.34 -13.74
N ARG A 223 2.61 -9.41 -12.82
CA ARG A 223 2.08 -9.64 -11.50
C ARG A 223 0.84 -8.79 -11.30
N ILE A 224 -0.27 -9.42 -10.97
CA ILE A 224 -1.54 -8.76 -10.67
C ILE A 224 -1.69 -8.76 -9.16
N VAL A 225 -2.01 -7.60 -8.61
CA VAL A 225 -2.27 -7.40 -7.19
C VAL A 225 -3.72 -6.98 -7.04
N GLY A 226 -4.44 -7.72 -6.23
CA GLY A 226 -5.86 -7.55 -5.95
C GLY A 226 -6.50 -8.86 -5.54
N VAL A 227 -7.52 -8.81 -4.70
CA VAL A 227 -8.20 -9.99 -4.16
C VAL A 227 -9.59 -10.12 -4.78
N GLY A 228 -10.00 -11.38 -5.05
CA GLY A 228 -11.35 -11.66 -5.54
C GLY A 228 -11.65 -11.11 -6.94
N LEU A 229 -10.62 -10.92 -7.76
CA LEU A 229 -10.76 -10.32 -9.07
C LEU A 229 -11.59 -11.23 -9.99
N PRO A 230 -12.72 -10.72 -10.53
CA PRO A 230 -13.46 -11.41 -11.58
C PRO A 230 -12.59 -11.51 -12.83
N ASP A 231 -13.12 -12.13 -13.87
CA ASP A 231 -12.48 -12.37 -15.17
C ASP A 231 -11.39 -11.35 -15.52
N LYS A 232 -10.17 -11.87 -15.70
CA LYS A 232 -8.99 -11.08 -15.99
C LYS A 232 -8.58 -11.28 -17.45
N HIS A 233 -8.48 -10.17 -18.18
CA HIS A 233 -8.08 -10.17 -19.58
C HIS A 233 -6.82 -9.31 -19.74
N LEU A 234 -5.80 -9.86 -20.41
CA LEU A 234 -4.60 -9.12 -20.74
C LEU A 234 -4.49 -8.94 -22.25
N ASN A 235 -4.38 -7.71 -22.67
CA ASN A 235 -4.04 -7.37 -24.06
C ASN A 235 -2.71 -6.61 -24.09
N VAL A 236 -1.90 -6.87 -25.12
CA VAL A 236 -0.71 -6.07 -25.40
C VAL A 236 -0.93 -5.35 -26.74
N PHE A 237 -0.69 -4.05 -26.71
CA PHE A 237 -0.84 -3.17 -27.86
C PHE A 237 0.53 -2.66 -28.33
N ASN A 238 0.69 -2.46 -29.62
CA ASN A 238 1.79 -1.68 -30.17
C ASN A 238 1.47 -0.16 -30.14
N THR A 239 2.39 0.67 -30.61
CA THR A 239 2.20 2.13 -30.68
C THR A 239 1.13 2.58 -31.66
N GLU A 240 0.69 1.72 -32.58
CA GLU A 240 -0.38 1.98 -33.52
C GLU A 240 -1.76 1.59 -32.98
N GLY A 241 -1.83 1.07 -31.73
CA GLY A 241 -3.05 0.62 -31.08
C GLY A 241 -3.55 -0.75 -31.55
N GLN A 242 -2.72 -1.52 -32.24
CA GLN A 242 -3.06 -2.89 -32.66
C GLN A 242 -2.77 -3.87 -31.53
N ILE A 243 -3.67 -4.82 -31.29
CA ILE A 243 -3.45 -5.93 -30.35
C ILE A 243 -2.43 -6.90 -30.97
N VAL A 244 -1.31 -7.08 -30.28
CA VAL A 244 -0.22 -7.99 -30.67
C VAL A 244 -0.14 -9.24 -29.80
N TYR A 245 -0.83 -9.24 -28.67
CA TYR A 245 -1.03 -10.39 -27.79
C TYR A 245 -2.33 -10.23 -27.03
N SER A 246 -3.04 -11.33 -26.83
CA SER A 246 -4.27 -11.38 -26.02
C SER A 246 -4.32 -12.66 -25.21
N ASN A 247 -4.75 -12.57 -23.96
CA ASN A 247 -5.11 -13.72 -23.12
C ASN A 247 -6.39 -13.37 -22.35
N GLU A 248 -7.47 -14.08 -22.66
CA GLU A 248 -8.81 -13.82 -22.14
C GLU A 248 -9.12 -14.60 -20.85
N GLU A 249 -8.28 -15.59 -20.50
CA GLU A 249 -8.49 -16.44 -19.32
C GLU A 249 -7.22 -16.50 -18.47
N LEU A 250 -6.95 -15.43 -17.71
CA LEU A 250 -5.80 -15.39 -16.83
C LEU A 250 -6.09 -16.14 -15.51
N SER A 251 -5.41 -17.25 -15.29
CA SER A 251 -5.43 -17.97 -14.01
C SER A 251 -4.26 -17.51 -13.13
N GLY A 252 -4.55 -17.23 -11.85
CA GLY A 252 -3.53 -16.78 -10.89
C GLY A 252 -3.24 -15.28 -10.92
N THR A 253 -2.21 -14.88 -10.18
CA THR A 253 -1.81 -13.49 -9.97
C THR A 253 -0.42 -13.17 -10.53
N ALA A 254 0.35 -14.18 -10.96
CA ALA A 254 1.66 -14.00 -11.56
C ALA A 254 1.83 -14.97 -12.73
N PHE A 255 2.28 -14.47 -13.88
CA PHE A 255 2.50 -15.28 -15.07
C PHE A 255 3.53 -14.64 -16.01
N GLN A 256 4.14 -15.51 -16.82
CA GLN A 256 5.09 -15.12 -17.86
C GLN A 256 4.37 -14.94 -19.21
N VAL A 257 4.73 -13.91 -19.94
CA VAL A 257 4.27 -13.65 -21.31
C VAL A 257 5.46 -13.68 -22.25
N ASN A 258 5.40 -14.54 -23.26
CA ASN A 258 6.42 -14.63 -24.28
C ASN A 258 6.01 -13.79 -25.51
N LEU A 259 6.82 -12.77 -25.81
CA LEU A 259 6.65 -11.82 -26.90
C LEU A 259 7.91 -11.80 -27.81
N GLU A 260 8.70 -12.85 -27.80
CA GLU A 260 9.98 -12.95 -28.56
C GLU A 260 9.80 -12.75 -30.07
N LEU A 261 8.61 -13.00 -30.59
CA LEU A 261 8.32 -12.80 -32.02
C LEU A 261 8.06 -11.33 -32.38
N LEU A 262 7.81 -10.46 -31.40
CA LEU A 262 7.54 -9.06 -31.65
C LEU A 262 8.85 -8.30 -31.95
N PRO A 263 8.85 -7.31 -32.85
CA PRO A 263 10.01 -6.48 -33.14
C PRO A 263 10.39 -5.58 -31.94
N SER A 264 11.61 -5.04 -31.96
CA SER A 264 12.01 -4.00 -31.00
C SER A 264 11.07 -2.82 -31.12
N GLY A 265 10.60 -2.30 -29.98
CA GLY A 265 9.62 -1.22 -29.95
C GLY A 265 8.98 -1.02 -28.56
N THR A 266 8.17 0.03 -28.47
CA THR A 266 7.37 0.30 -27.27
C THR A 266 6.02 -0.40 -27.35
N TYR A 267 5.61 -1.01 -26.24
CA TYR A 267 4.38 -1.74 -26.09
C TYR A 267 3.62 -1.34 -24.83
N PHE A 268 2.33 -1.58 -24.83
CA PHE A 268 1.43 -1.29 -23.72
C PHE A 268 0.69 -2.55 -23.33
N ALA A 269 0.94 -3.04 -22.13
CA ALA A 269 0.15 -4.10 -21.52
C ALA A 269 -1.09 -3.47 -20.88
N VAL A 270 -2.26 -3.98 -21.22
CA VAL A 270 -3.56 -3.50 -20.73
C VAL A 270 -4.24 -4.66 -20.03
N LEU A 271 -4.42 -4.54 -18.73
CA LEU A 271 -5.16 -5.48 -17.90
C LEU A 271 -6.58 -4.95 -17.69
N THR A 272 -7.57 -5.76 -18.00
CA THR A 272 -8.99 -5.49 -17.71
C THR A 272 -9.50 -6.52 -16.71
N THR A 273 -10.14 -6.07 -15.62
CA THR A 273 -10.78 -6.91 -14.62
C THR A 273 -12.13 -6.30 -14.24
N GLY A 274 -13.22 -6.98 -14.55
CA GLY A 274 -14.56 -6.41 -14.38
C GLY A 274 -14.66 -5.04 -15.06
N ASN A 275 -14.92 -3.98 -14.31
CA ASN A 275 -15.05 -2.61 -14.84
C ASN A 275 -13.74 -1.78 -14.76
N SER A 276 -12.64 -2.37 -14.30
CA SER A 276 -11.36 -1.69 -14.16
C SER A 276 -10.40 -2.03 -15.29
N THR A 277 -9.73 -1.01 -15.83
CA THR A 277 -8.71 -1.18 -16.86
C THR A 277 -7.46 -0.41 -16.47
N GLN A 278 -6.32 -1.07 -16.52
CA GLN A 278 -5.03 -0.47 -16.22
C GLN A 278 -4.03 -0.73 -17.34
N THR A 279 -3.08 0.19 -17.51
CA THR A 279 -2.08 0.14 -18.59
C THR A 279 -0.68 0.32 -18.05
N GLN A 280 0.23 -0.56 -18.47
CA GLN A 280 1.66 -0.47 -18.19
C GLN A 280 2.46 -0.47 -19.49
N LYS A 281 3.43 0.45 -19.58
CA LYS A 281 4.34 0.58 -20.73
C LYS A 281 5.60 -0.25 -20.51
N PHE A 282 6.05 -0.94 -21.55
CA PHE A 282 7.35 -1.63 -21.57
C PHE A 282 8.01 -1.53 -22.94
N LEU A 283 9.30 -1.87 -23.00
CA LEU A 283 10.12 -1.82 -24.20
C LEU A 283 10.65 -3.21 -24.53
N ILE A 284 10.54 -3.61 -25.79
CA ILE A 284 11.29 -4.76 -26.33
C ILE A 284 12.53 -4.20 -27.03
N ALA A 285 13.70 -4.62 -26.59
CA ALA A 285 15.01 -4.24 -27.13
C ALA A 285 15.80 -5.51 -27.47
N LYS A 286 15.96 -5.77 -28.78
CA LYS A 286 16.74 -6.90 -29.33
C LYS A 286 18.04 -6.42 -29.91
#